data_1ba13ea3f71beb3773f9baa9e13f665a
#
_entry.id   1ba13ea3f71beb3773f9baa9e13f665a
#
_cell.length_a   1.000
_cell.length_b   1.000
_cell.length_c   1.000
_cell.angle_alpha   90.00
_cell.angle_beta   90.00
_cell.angle_gamma   90.00
#
_symmetry.space_group_name_H-M   'P 1'
#
loop_
_entity.id
_entity.type
_entity.pdbx_description
1 polymer ?
#
loop_
_entity_poly.entity_id
_entity_poly.type
_entity_poly.pdbx_seq_one_letter_code
_entity_poly.pdbx_strand_id
1 'polypeptide(L)'
;MASSTERVGIHQCGLIAEKNNWMFREQPVNDIGIDAHMEFVEHGQPRQHLALQIKSGPSWFREKKDNCIIFRNINKRQYDYWTMNSLPCIIVLFNPDDGMCLWQELTPKTIEQTKKGYYVKVPMNQVFLDEQSNKRLLSYTNLPQHIQNYNFLLSQKKFMEIIQNGGEVKLHSTEWVNKSSGKGDTKLIVNDGQETKEYTYPYWFPYTDYTDVFPRLFPWADFSIDEEFFEDSDY
;
A
#
# COMPACT_ATOMS: atom_id res chain seq x y z
N MET A 1 16.20 12.77 -9.15
CA MET A 1 15.88 13.89 -8.23
C MET A 1 14.41 14.23 -8.41
N ALA A 2 13.67 14.38 -7.30
CA ALA A 2 12.28 14.85 -7.35
C ALA A 2 12.21 16.25 -7.98
N SER A 3 11.15 16.55 -8.75
CA SER A 3 10.95 17.88 -9.32
C SER A 3 10.74 18.91 -8.20
N SER A 4 11.06 20.17 -8.45
CA SER A 4 10.87 21.23 -7.46
C SER A 4 9.40 21.32 -7.00
N THR A 5 8.45 21.10 -7.88
CA THR A 5 7.01 21.07 -7.60
C THR A 5 6.61 19.89 -6.70
N GLU A 6 7.22 18.73 -6.90
CA GLU A 6 6.99 17.53 -6.07
C GLU A 6 7.47 17.78 -4.63
N ARG A 7 8.67 18.35 -4.47
CA ARG A 7 9.22 18.74 -3.16
C ARG A 7 8.31 19.71 -2.41
N VAL A 8 7.76 20.71 -3.10
CA VAL A 8 6.80 21.66 -2.51
C VAL A 8 5.58 20.94 -1.95
N GLY A 9 5.01 19.95 -2.68
CA GLY A 9 3.89 19.16 -2.21
C GLY A 9 4.22 18.35 -0.96
N ILE A 10 5.36 17.67 -0.91
CA ILE A 10 5.81 16.90 0.24
C ILE A 10 5.94 17.80 1.48
N HIS A 11 6.63 18.94 1.34
CA HIS A 11 6.79 19.89 2.44
C HIS A 11 5.46 20.46 2.92
N GLN A 12 4.55 20.80 2.00
CA GLN A 12 3.24 21.32 2.38
C GLN A 12 2.39 20.27 3.11
N CYS A 13 2.40 19.02 2.64
CA CYS A 13 1.73 17.92 3.35
C CYS A 13 2.31 17.72 4.76
N GLY A 14 3.63 17.80 4.90
CA GLY A 14 4.30 17.74 6.21
C GLY A 14 3.85 18.87 7.15
N LEU A 15 3.80 20.10 6.66
CA LEU A 15 3.33 21.24 7.46
C LEU A 15 1.87 21.10 7.90
N ILE A 16 1.00 20.58 7.03
CA ILE A 16 -0.40 20.33 7.37
C ILE A 16 -0.49 19.20 8.41
N ALA A 17 0.27 18.14 8.24
CA ALA A 17 0.32 17.02 9.18
C ALA A 17 0.75 17.47 10.60
N GLU A 18 1.87 18.15 10.69
CA GLU A 18 2.41 18.65 11.97
C GLU A 18 1.43 19.58 12.70
N LYS A 19 0.74 20.47 11.97
CA LYS A 19 -0.30 21.35 12.55
C LYS A 19 -1.49 20.58 13.13
N ASN A 20 -1.72 19.35 12.70
CA ASN A 20 -2.81 18.48 13.15
C ASN A 20 -2.34 17.36 14.09
N ASN A 21 -1.16 17.49 14.68
CA ASN A 21 -0.54 16.52 15.60
C ASN A 21 -0.22 15.17 14.96
N TRP A 22 0.06 15.16 13.65
CA TRP A 22 0.58 14.02 12.95
C TRP A 22 2.08 14.21 12.73
N MET A 23 2.89 13.24 13.14
CA MET A 23 4.31 13.19 12.78
C MET A 23 4.42 12.80 11.31
N PHE A 24 5.16 13.58 10.53
CA PHE A 24 5.37 13.32 9.12
C PHE A 24 6.80 12.81 8.88
N ARG A 25 6.93 11.73 8.12
CA ARG A 25 8.22 11.14 7.74
C ARG A 25 8.29 10.96 6.25
N GLU A 26 9.09 11.78 5.58
CA GLU A 26 9.36 11.63 4.15
C GLU A 26 10.13 10.33 3.89
N GLN A 27 9.77 9.64 2.80
CA GLN A 27 10.48 8.46 2.31
C GLN A 27 11.59 8.92 1.35
N PRO A 28 12.88 8.87 1.75
CA PRO A 28 13.97 9.48 0.96
C PRO A 28 14.42 8.65 -0.25
N VAL A 29 13.96 7.42 -0.40
CA VAL A 29 14.35 6.50 -1.47
C VAL A 29 13.21 6.38 -2.47
N ASN A 30 13.55 6.28 -3.77
CA ASN A 30 12.59 6.03 -4.84
C ASN A 30 11.77 4.77 -4.53
N ASP A 31 10.58 4.96 -4.01
CA ASP A 31 9.62 3.88 -3.75
C ASP A 31 8.62 3.75 -4.92
N ILE A 32 7.93 2.62 -4.94
CA ILE A 32 6.98 2.25 -6.00
C ILE A 32 5.71 3.10 -5.99
N GLY A 33 5.55 3.94 -4.96
CA GLY A 33 4.38 4.79 -4.87
C GLY A 33 3.95 5.16 -3.45
N ILE A 34 4.91 5.24 -2.52
CA ILE A 34 4.73 5.88 -1.22
C ILE A 34 5.80 6.95 -1.08
N ASP A 35 5.38 8.19 -0.87
CA ASP A 35 6.29 9.33 -0.76
C ASP A 35 6.56 9.71 0.70
N ALA A 36 5.64 9.35 1.60
CA ALA A 36 5.77 9.63 3.02
C ALA A 36 4.94 8.68 3.87
N HIS A 37 5.27 8.64 5.15
CA HIS A 37 4.44 8.07 6.21
C HIS A 37 4.00 9.16 7.16
N MET A 38 2.81 9.07 7.70
CA MET A 38 2.41 9.92 8.82
C MET A 38 1.86 9.07 9.97
N GLU A 39 2.15 9.54 11.18
CA GLU A 39 1.85 8.85 12.41
C GLU A 39 1.13 9.78 13.37
N PHE A 40 -0.05 9.37 13.82
CA PHE A 40 -0.77 10.09 14.85
C PHE A 40 -0.24 9.71 16.22
N VAL A 41 0.12 10.71 17.02
CA VAL A 41 0.64 10.52 18.37
C VAL A 41 -0.35 11.11 19.37
N GLU A 42 -0.88 10.26 20.24
CA GLU A 42 -1.77 10.66 21.31
C GLU A 42 -1.13 10.39 22.68
N HIS A 43 -1.01 11.42 23.51
CA HIS A 43 -0.35 11.33 24.82
C HIS A 43 1.06 10.72 24.78
N GLY A 44 1.83 11.05 23.72
CA GLY A 44 3.19 10.55 23.52
C GLY A 44 3.27 9.09 23.08
N GLN A 45 2.14 8.45 22.78
CA GLN A 45 2.07 7.08 22.27
C GLN A 45 1.66 7.09 20.80
N PRO A 46 2.42 6.41 19.93
CA PRO A 46 2.00 6.23 18.55
C PRO A 46 0.72 5.38 18.49
N ARG A 47 -0.30 5.91 17.83
CA ARG A 47 -1.60 5.27 17.70
C ARG A 47 -1.86 4.77 16.31
N GLN A 48 -1.26 5.42 15.31
CA GLN A 48 -1.75 5.30 13.95
C GLN A 48 -0.69 5.59 12.90
N HIS A 49 -0.58 4.71 11.92
CA HIS A 49 0.28 4.93 10.77
C HIS A 49 -0.52 4.91 9.48
N LEU A 50 -0.22 5.86 8.59
CA LEU A 50 -0.74 5.93 7.22
C LEU A 50 0.42 6.06 6.23
N ALA A 51 0.27 5.46 5.07
CA ALA A 51 1.18 5.61 3.95
C ALA A 51 0.59 6.61 2.93
N LEU A 52 1.39 7.57 2.47
CA LEU A 52 0.96 8.65 1.60
C LEU A 52 1.63 8.57 0.24
N GLN A 53 0.82 8.56 -0.83
CA GLN A 53 1.25 8.94 -2.16
C GLN A 53 0.90 10.41 -2.37
N ILE A 54 1.87 11.25 -2.68
CA ILE A 54 1.68 12.70 -2.84
C ILE A 54 1.90 13.08 -4.29
N LYS A 55 0.95 13.82 -4.85
CA LYS A 55 1.06 14.41 -6.20
C LYS A 55 0.88 15.91 -6.10
N SER A 56 1.86 16.65 -6.56
CA SER A 56 1.87 18.11 -6.50
C SER A 56 1.92 18.71 -7.90
N GLY A 57 1.11 19.73 -8.11
CA GLY A 57 1.07 20.55 -9.32
C GLY A 57 -0.34 20.74 -9.88
N PRO A 58 -0.57 21.87 -10.59
CA PRO A 58 -1.88 22.21 -11.13
C PRO A 58 -2.37 21.25 -12.21
N SER A 59 -1.45 20.52 -12.85
CA SER A 59 -1.80 19.55 -13.88
C SER A 59 -2.67 18.39 -13.37
N TRP A 60 -2.54 18.03 -12.10
CA TRP A 60 -3.36 17.00 -11.47
C TRP A 60 -4.81 17.39 -11.25
N PHE A 61 -5.13 18.68 -11.29
CA PHE A 61 -6.46 19.26 -11.07
C PHE A 61 -7.23 19.57 -12.36
N ARG A 62 -6.69 19.21 -13.53
CA ARG A 62 -7.30 19.54 -14.83
C ARG A 62 -8.55 18.73 -15.13
N GLU A 63 -8.54 17.44 -14.80
CA GLU A 63 -9.68 16.57 -15.08
C GLU A 63 -10.63 16.54 -13.88
N LYS A 64 -11.82 17.10 -14.09
CA LYS A 64 -12.89 17.18 -13.10
C LYS A 64 -14.13 16.47 -13.61
N LYS A 65 -14.73 15.65 -12.75
CA LYS A 65 -15.99 14.97 -13.04
C LYS A 65 -16.76 14.72 -11.74
N ASP A 66 -18.07 14.94 -11.74
CA ASP A 66 -18.96 14.64 -10.61
C ASP A 66 -18.46 15.23 -9.27
N ASN A 67 -18.01 16.49 -9.29
CA ASN A 67 -17.39 17.18 -8.14
C ASN A 67 -16.14 16.48 -7.56
N CYS A 68 -15.44 15.70 -8.39
CA CYS A 68 -14.19 15.03 -8.04
C CYS A 68 -13.08 15.42 -9.01
N ILE A 69 -11.85 15.43 -8.51
CA ILE A 69 -10.64 15.38 -9.33
C ILE A 69 -10.39 13.94 -9.73
N ILE A 70 -10.07 13.70 -11.01
CA ILE A 70 -9.80 12.36 -11.51
C ILE A 70 -8.29 12.13 -11.56
N PHE A 71 -7.79 11.33 -10.65
CA PHE A 71 -6.40 10.88 -10.67
C PHE A 71 -6.27 9.61 -11.51
N ARG A 72 -5.58 9.70 -12.66
CA ARG A 72 -5.41 8.62 -13.64
C ARG A 72 -3.99 8.07 -13.70
N ASN A 73 -3.81 7.12 -14.62
CA ASN A 73 -2.53 6.49 -14.95
C ASN A 73 -1.95 5.64 -13.81
N ILE A 74 -2.83 5.05 -13.01
CA ILE A 74 -2.47 4.03 -12.04
C ILE A 74 -2.27 2.71 -12.80
N ASN A 75 -1.09 2.14 -12.72
CA ASN A 75 -0.81 0.83 -13.29
C ASN A 75 -1.13 -0.31 -12.30
N LYS A 76 -1.11 -1.55 -12.79
CA LYS A 76 -1.43 -2.74 -11.95
C LYS A 76 -0.49 -2.87 -10.75
N ARG A 77 0.81 -2.59 -10.92
CA ARG A 77 1.80 -2.67 -9.85
C ARG A 77 1.50 -1.68 -8.73
N GLN A 78 1.13 -0.45 -9.06
CA GLN A 78 0.74 0.56 -8.07
C GLN A 78 -0.56 0.18 -7.36
N TYR A 79 -1.56 -0.30 -8.13
CA TYR A 79 -2.81 -0.79 -7.55
C TYR A 79 -2.57 -1.88 -6.51
N ASP A 80 -1.82 -2.93 -6.89
CA ASP A 80 -1.51 -4.03 -5.99
C ASP A 80 -0.72 -3.55 -4.77
N TYR A 81 0.29 -2.72 -4.98
CA TYR A 81 1.12 -2.19 -3.92
C TYR A 81 0.32 -1.42 -2.86
N TRP A 82 -0.61 -0.55 -3.27
CA TRP A 82 -1.41 0.23 -2.34
C TRP A 82 -2.51 -0.60 -1.66
N THR A 83 -3.16 -1.48 -2.40
CA THR A 83 -4.29 -2.25 -1.85
C THR A 83 -3.86 -3.45 -1.00
N MET A 84 -2.63 -3.90 -1.15
CA MET A 84 -2.02 -4.99 -0.36
C MET A 84 -1.08 -4.48 0.73
N ASN A 85 -0.89 -3.17 0.85
CA ASN A 85 -0.02 -2.60 1.87
C ASN A 85 -0.56 -2.87 3.29
N SER A 86 0.35 -3.12 4.25
CA SER A 86 -0.02 -3.31 5.66
C SER A 86 -0.56 -2.03 6.31
N LEU A 87 -0.14 -0.87 5.80
CA LEU A 87 -0.65 0.42 6.23
C LEU A 87 -1.77 0.88 5.31
N PRO A 88 -2.81 1.51 5.83
CA PRO A 88 -3.78 2.21 5.00
C PRO A 88 -3.08 3.25 4.13
N CYS A 89 -3.30 3.15 2.81
CA CYS A 89 -2.71 4.07 1.83
C CYS A 89 -3.70 5.15 1.44
N ILE A 90 -3.21 6.37 1.34
CA ILE A 90 -3.98 7.50 0.82
C ILE A 90 -3.23 8.20 -0.31
N ILE A 91 -3.95 8.75 -1.27
CA ILE A 91 -3.39 9.73 -2.20
C ILE A 91 -3.70 11.13 -1.71
N VAL A 92 -2.71 12.02 -1.80
CA VAL A 92 -2.86 13.45 -1.53
C VAL A 92 -2.51 14.22 -2.79
N LEU A 93 -3.42 15.07 -3.25
CA LEU A 93 -3.24 15.97 -4.37
C LEU A 93 -3.04 17.39 -3.84
N PHE A 94 -1.92 18.02 -4.16
CA PHE A 94 -1.64 19.40 -3.77
C PHE A 94 -1.49 20.30 -4.99
N ASN A 95 -2.23 21.39 -5.00
CA ASN A 95 -2.12 22.45 -6.01
C ASN A 95 -1.36 23.64 -5.42
N PRO A 96 -0.13 23.92 -5.86
CA PRO A 96 0.63 25.05 -5.33
C PRO A 96 0.11 26.41 -5.73
N ASP A 97 -0.74 26.51 -6.79
CA ASP A 97 -1.23 27.79 -7.29
C ASP A 97 -2.31 28.41 -6.39
N ASP A 98 -3.15 27.57 -5.78
CA ASP A 98 -4.26 27.98 -4.91
C ASP A 98 -4.19 27.40 -3.50
N GLY A 99 -3.20 26.55 -3.23
CA GLY A 99 -3.02 25.88 -1.92
C GLY A 99 -4.02 24.74 -1.65
N MET A 100 -4.83 24.35 -2.64
CA MET A 100 -5.80 23.26 -2.49
C MET A 100 -5.06 21.93 -2.22
N CYS A 101 -5.43 21.26 -1.13
CA CYS A 101 -4.87 19.98 -0.74
C CYS A 101 -6.01 18.99 -0.48
N LEU A 102 -6.18 18.03 -1.38
CA LEU A 102 -7.25 17.05 -1.35
C LEU A 102 -6.70 15.66 -1.14
N TRP A 103 -7.51 14.75 -0.60
CA TRP A 103 -7.09 13.38 -0.41
C TRP A 103 -8.17 12.35 -0.73
N GLN A 104 -7.77 11.10 -0.92
CA GLN A 104 -8.68 9.94 -1.00
C GLN A 104 -7.94 8.68 -0.55
N GLU A 105 -8.66 7.76 0.05
CA GLU A 105 -8.15 6.42 0.35
C GLU A 105 -7.87 5.62 -0.93
N LEU A 106 -6.85 4.77 -0.86
CA LEU A 106 -6.46 3.87 -1.94
C LEU A 106 -6.84 2.43 -1.58
N THR A 107 -8.09 2.09 -1.84
CA THR A 107 -8.67 0.78 -1.53
C THR A 107 -9.28 0.15 -2.79
N PRO A 108 -9.55 -1.16 -2.80
CA PRO A 108 -10.28 -1.79 -3.91
C PRO A 108 -11.67 -1.20 -4.16
N LYS A 109 -12.25 -0.46 -3.19
CA LYS A 109 -13.57 0.20 -3.33
C LYS A 109 -13.48 1.57 -3.97
N THR A 110 -12.35 2.28 -3.80
CA THR A 110 -12.15 3.64 -4.28
C THR A 110 -11.35 3.72 -5.56
N ILE A 111 -10.60 2.67 -5.89
CA ILE A 111 -9.85 2.56 -7.14
C ILE A 111 -10.71 1.84 -8.18
N GLU A 112 -11.06 2.55 -9.24
CA GLU A 112 -11.87 2.02 -10.32
C GLU A 112 -11.01 1.54 -11.49
N GLN A 113 -11.34 0.38 -12.05
CA GLN A 113 -10.62 -0.21 -13.18
C GLN A 113 -11.13 0.33 -14.53
N THR A 114 -10.23 0.49 -15.48
CA THR A 114 -10.51 0.81 -16.87
C THR A 114 -9.90 -0.24 -17.80
N LYS A 115 -10.16 -0.14 -19.10
CA LYS A 115 -9.52 -1.03 -20.10
C LYS A 115 -7.98 -0.92 -20.14
N LYS A 116 -7.41 0.20 -19.67
CA LYS A 116 -5.96 0.50 -19.79
C LYS A 116 -5.24 0.67 -18.45
N GLY A 117 -5.91 0.50 -17.32
CA GLY A 117 -5.35 0.74 -15.98
C GLY A 117 -6.42 1.10 -14.98
N TYR A 118 -6.07 1.96 -14.03
CA TYR A 118 -6.95 2.32 -12.93
C TYR A 118 -6.98 3.84 -12.74
N TYR A 119 -8.01 4.32 -12.03
CA TYR A 119 -8.13 5.71 -11.63
C TYR A 119 -8.83 5.83 -10.27
N VAL A 120 -8.68 6.99 -9.63
CA VAL A 120 -9.33 7.33 -8.35
C VAL A 120 -10.07 8.63 -8.51
N LYS A 121 -11.28 8.70 -7.95
CA LYS A 121 -12.03 9.95 -7.79
C LYS A 121 -11.68 10.57 -6.44
N VAL A 122 -11.08 11.74 -6.45
CA VAL A 122 -10.73 12.51 -5.26
C VAL A 122 -11.76 13.61 -5.08
N PRO A 123 -12.67 13.53 -4.09
CA PRO A 123 -13.74 14.51 -3.90
C PRO A 123 -13.19 15.90 -3.60
N MET A 124 -13.74 16.93 -4.23
CA MET A 124 -13.29 18.33 -4.05
C MET A 124 -13.62 18.90 -2.67
N ASN A 125 -14.53 18.29 -1.94
CA ASN A 125 -14.85 18.64 -0.55
C ASN A 125 -14.05 17.82 0.49
N GLN A 126 -13.17 16.92 0.06
CA GLN A 126 -12.34 16.10 0.94
C GLN A 126 -10.96 16.74 1.11
N VAL A 127 -10.92 17.80 1.92
CA VAL A 127 -9.70 18.56 2.19
C VAL A 127 -8.78 17.78 3.13
N PHE A 128 -7.48 17.74 2.83
CA PHE A 128 -6.51 16.97 3.60
C PHE A 128 -6.34 17.54 5.00
N LEU A 129 -6.64 16.72 6.00
CA LEU A 129 -6.54 17.03 7.43
C LEU A 129 -7.34 18.25 7.90
N ASP A 130 -8.46 18.60 7.23
CA ASP A 130 -9.48 19.39 7.89
C ASP A 130 -10.11 18.61 9.06
N GLU A 131 -10.96 19.24 9.85
CA GLU A 131 -11.55 18.60 11.03
C GLU A 131 -12.28 17.29 10.70
N GLN A 132 -13.02 17.25 9.61
CA GLN A 132 -13.78 16.08 9.19
C GLN A 132 -12.87 14.98 8.66
N SER A 133 -11.91 15.33 7.83
CA SER A 133 -10.92 14.40 7.28
C SER A 133 -10.00 13.83 8.37
N ASN A 134 -9.62 14.65 9.33
CA ASN A 134 -8.82 14.20 10.45
C ASN A 134 -9.55 13.12 11.27
N LYS A 135 -10.82 13.36 11.62
CA LYS A 135 -11.66 12.35 12.30
C LYS A 135 -11.77 11.05 11.48
N ARG A 136 -11.95 11.18 10.16
CA ARG A 136 -12.04 10.03 9.26
C ARG A 136 -10.72 9.27 9.19
N LEU A 137 -9.59 9.94 9.02
CA LEU A 137 -8.27 9.32 9.01
C LEU A 137 -7.96 8.62 10.33
N LEU A 138 -8.33 9.21 11.48
CA LEU A 138 -8.24 8.58 12.78
C LEU A 138 -9.10 7.31 12.89
N SER A 139 -10.21 7.22 12.23
CA SER A 139 -11.08 6.04 12.24
C SER A 139 -10.53 4.87 11.42
N TYR A 140 -9.70 5.10 10.41
CA TYR A 140 -9.14 4.02 9.57
C TYR A 140 -8.25 3.05 10.32
N THR A 141 -7.65 3.46 11.37
CA THR A 141 -6.61 2.74 12.10
C THR A 141 -7.12 2.15 13.40
N ASN A 142 -8.30 2.56 13.84
CA ASN A 142 -8.98 1.99 14.99
C ASN A 142 -10.01 0.94 14.58
N LEU A 143 -9.85 0.32 13.40
CA LEU A 143 -10.67 -0.83 13.05
C LEU A 143 -10.43 -1.93 14.08
N PRO A 144 -11.49 -2.46 14.72
CA PRO A 144 -11.36 -3.61 15.60
C PRO A 144 -10.60 -4.75 14.90
N GLN A 145 -9.78 -5.49 15.66
CA GLN A 145 -8.92 -6.55 15.08
C GLN A 145 -9.69 -7.52 14.21
N HIS A 146 -10.93 -7.88 14.57
CA HIS A 146 -11.76 -8.77 13.77
C HIS A 146 -12.14 -8.18 12.41
N ILE A 147 -12.30 -6.85 12.28
CA ILE A 147 -12.54 -6.19 10.99
C ILE A 147 -11.27 -6.15 10.15
N GLN A 148 -10.11 -5.92 10.75
CA GLN A 148 -8.82 -6.01 10.06
C GLN A 148 -8.61 -7.43 9.52
N ASN A 149 -8.84 -8.44 10.33
CA ASN A 149 -8.76 -9.84 9.92
C ASN A 149 -9.74 -10.17 8.79
N TYR A 150 -10.98 -9.68 8.88
CA TYR A 150 -11.98 -9.86 7.83
C TYR A 150 -11.54 -9.22 6.51
N ASN A 151 -11.06 -7.98 6.54
CA ASN A 151 -10.54 -7.30 5.35
C ASN A 151 -9.33 -8.03 4.76
N PHE A 152 -8.44 -8.53 5.61
CA PHE A 152 -7.32 -9.35 5.19
C PHE A 152 -7.81 -10.62 4.47
N LEU A 153 -8.73 -11.38 5.06
CA LEU A 153 -9.30 -12.58 4.44
C LEU A 153 -10.02 -12.27 3.12
N LEU A 154 -10.74 -11.15 3.04
CA LEU A 154 -11.35 -10.71 1.78
C LEU A 154 -10.31 -10.46 0.69
N SER A 155 -9.16 -9.90 1.03
CA SER A 155 -8.07 -9.70 0.07
C SER A 155 -7.47 -11.00 -0.46
N GLN A 156 -7.55 -12.07 0.35
CA GLN A 156 -7.05 -13.40 0.02
C GLN A 156 -8.09 -14.29 -0.71
N LYS A 157 -9.34 -13.87 -0.79
CA LYS A 157 -10.44 -14.67 -1.34
C LYS A 157 -10.13 -15.26 -2.71
N LYS A 158 -9.51 -14.50 -3.60
CA LYS A 158 -9.11 -14.97 -4.94
C LYS A 158 -8.17 -16.19 -4.91
N PHE A 159 -7.27 -16.24 -3.93
CA PHE A 159 -6.34 -17.36 -3.77
C PHE A 159 -7.03 -18.57 -3.15
N MET A 160 -7.95 -18.34 -2.20
CA MET A 160 -8.79 -19.39 -1.65
C MET A 160 -9.63 -20.07 -2.75
N GLU A 161 -10.24 -19.28 -3.63
CA GLU A 161 -11.03 -19.78 -4.76
C GLU A 161 -10.18 -20.60 -5.75
N ILE A 162 -8.96 -20.20 -6.01
CA ILE A 162 -8.02 -20.95 -6.87
C ILE A 162 -7.70 -22.30 -6.27
N ILE A 163 -7.33 -22.35 -4.99
CA ILE A 163 -7.02 -23.60 -4.29
C ILE A 163 -8.26 -24.50 -4.20
N GLN A 164 -9.42 -23.94 -3.89
CA GLN A 164 -10.69 -24.67 -3.83
C GLN A 164 -11.06 -25.32 -5.16
N ASN A 165 -10.66 -24.69 -6.28
CA ASN A 165 -10.87 -25.21 -7.64
C ASN A 165 -9.73 -26.14 -8.11
N GLY A 166 -8.82 -26.55 -7.23
CA GLY A 166 -7.72 -27.47 -7.53
C GLY A 166 -6.48 -26.81 -8.13
N GLY A 167 -6.40 -25.48 -8.09
CA GLY A 167 -5.19 -24.74 -8.43
C GLY A 167 -4.17 -24.71 -7.29
N GLU A 168 -3.02 -24.11 -7.54
CA GLU A 168 -1.89 -24.05 -6.61
C GLU A 168 -1.46 -22.60 -6.38
N VAL A 169 -1.10 -22.29 -5.15
CA VAL A 169 -0.52 -20.99 -4.75
C VAL A 169 0.77 -21.26 -3.98
N LYS A 170 1.89 -20.79 -4.52
CA LYS A 170 3.22 -20.93 -3.90
C LYS A 170 3.74 -19.56 -3.47
N LEU A 171 4.30 -19.49 -2.27
CA LEU A 171 5.12 -18.37 -1.84
C LEU A 171 6.59 -18.73 -2.12
N HIS A 172 7.21 -18.04 -3.05
CA HIS A 172 8.61 -18.22 -3.40
C HIS A 172 9.42 -17.05 -2.86
N SER A 173 10.36 -17.31 -1.97
CA SER A 173 11.26 -16.30 -1.42
C SER A 173 12.69 -16.64 -1.79
N THR A 174 13.42 -15.66 -2.33
CA THR A 174 14.86 -15.77 -2.56
C THR A 174 15.57 -14.87 -1.58
N GLU A 175 16.50 -15.44 -0.82
CA GLU A 175 17.39 -14.69 0.06
C GLU A 175 18.77 -14.60 -0.57
N TRP A 176 19.26 -13.39 -0.75
CA TRP A 176 20.65 -13.14 -1.07
C TRP A 176 21.29 -12.34 0.06
N VAL A 177 22.05 -12.99 0.91
CA VAL A 177 22.74 -12.35 2.03
C VAL A 177 24.15 -12.00 1.58
N ASN A 178 24.38 -10.74 1.28
CA ASN A 178 25.72 -10.19 1.13
C ASN A 178 26.17 -9.61 2.47
N LYS A 179 27.47 -9.67 2.80
CA LYS A 179 28.09 -9.19 4.06
C LYS A 179 27.76 -7.74 4.43
N SER A 180 27.17 -6.96 3.53
CA SER A 180 26.81 -5.55 3.74
C SER A 180 25.35 -5.17 3.50
N SER A 181 24.54 -6.01 2.86
CA SER A 181 23.10 -5.75 2.68
C SER A 181 22.37 -7.02 2.31
N GLY A 182 21.35 -7.40 3.08
CA GLY A 182 20.40 -8.43 2.66
C GLY A 182 19.51 -7.89 1.54
N LYS A 183 19.39 -8.63 0.45
CA LYS A 183 18.37 -8.40 -0.59
C LYS A 183 17.56 -9.66 -0.73
N GLY A 184 16.25 -9.56 -0.64
CA GLY A 184 15.36 -10.66 -0.90
C GLY A 184 14.24 -10.23 -1.85
N ASP A 185 13.72 -11.17 -2.60
CA ASP A 185 12.54 -11.00 -3.43
C ASP A 185 11.55 -12.10 -3.03
N THR A 186 10.33 -11.70 -2.74
CA THR A 186 9.26 -12.65 -2.42
C THR A 186 8.19 -12.54 -3.49
N LYS A 187 7.86 -13.67 -4.10
CA LYS A 187 6.87 -13.78 -5.17
C LYS A 187 5.76 -14.74 -4.75
N LEU A 188 4.54 -14.40 -5.15
CA LEU A 188 3.43 -15.32 -5.10
C LEU A 188 3.23 -15.90 -6.51
N ILE A 189 3.46 -17.20 -6.65
CA ILE A 189 3.26 -17.94 -7.90
C ILE A 189 1.90 -18.61 -7.81
N VAL A 190 1.03 -18.29 -8.74
CA VAL A 190 -0.36 -18.76 -8.76
C VAL A 190 -0.61 -19.53 -10.04
N ASN A 191 -0.98 -20.79 -9.91
CA ASN A 191 -1.40 -21.65 -11.02
C ASN A 191 -2.87 -22.01 -10.85
N ASP A 192 -3.72 -21.52 -11.74
CA ASP A 192 -5.17 -21.79 -11.73
C ASP A 192 -5.57 -23.01 -12.58
N GLY A 193 -4.57 -23.78 -13.07
CA GLY A 193 -4.77 -24.93 -13.96
C GLY A 193 -4.82 -24.56 -15.44
N GLN A 194 -4.88 -23.29 -15.81
CA GLN A 194 -4.85 -22.80 -17.18
C GLN A 194 -3.58 -21.98 -17.46
N GLU A 195 -3.20 -21.12 -16.53
CA GLU A 195 -2.03 -20.26 -16.63
C GLU A 195 -1.31 -20.14 -15.28
N THR A 196 -0.02 -19.84 -15.34
CA THR A 196 0.78 -19.50 -14.15
C THR A 196 1.06 -18.01 -14.15
N LYS A 197 0.71 -17.34 -13.07
CA LYS A 197 0.94 -15.90 -12.84
C LYS A 197 1.88 -15.68 -11.68
N GLU A 198 2.80 -14.74 -11.83
CA GLU A 198 3.66 -14.28 -10.75
C GLU A 198 3.20 -12.92 -10.26
N TYR A 199 3.11 -12.78 -8.95
CA TYR A 199 2.82 -11.52 -8.28
C TYR A 199 3.98 -11.19 -7.34
N THR A 200 4.48 -9.96 -7.38
CA THR A 200 5.43 -9.51 -6.36
C THR A 200 4.70 -9.47 -5.02
N TYR A 201 5.27 -10.15 -4.01
CA TYR A 201 4.74 -10.10 -2.66
C TYR A 201 5.47 -8.98 -1.89
N PRO A 202 4.77 -8.04 -1.25
CA PRO A 202 5.39 -6.83 -0.70
C PRO A 202 6.16 -7.07 0.59
N TYR A 203 6.11 -8.28 1.14
CA TYR A 203 6.77 -8.61 2.40
C TYR A 203 7.92 -9.57 2.17
N TRP A 204 9.07 -9.18 2.66
CA TRP A 204 10.24 -10.03 2.76
C TRP A 204 10.50 -10.32 4.24
N PHE A 205 10.72 -11.58 4.56
CA PHE A 205 10.92 -12.05 5.93
C PHE A 205 12.32 -12.66 6.06
N PRO A 206 13.37 -11.82 6.22
CA PRO A 206 14.73 -12.33 6.39
C PRO A 206 14.85 -13.07 7.73
N TYR A 207 15.58 -14.18 7.71
CA TYR A 207 15.90 -14.97 8.90
C TYR A 207 14.68 -15.45 9.71
N THR A 208 13.57 -15.70 9.05
CA THR A 208 12.34 -16.11 9.72
C THR A 208 12.05 -17.56 9.39
N ASP A 209 11.68 -18.33 10.40
CA ASP A 209 11.16 -19.69 10.21
C ASP A 209 9.77 -19.61 9.55
N TYR A 210 9.66 -20.10 8.33
CA TYR A 210 8.41 -20.09 7.57
C TYR A 210 7.33 -20.97 8.22
N THR A 211 7.70 -21.98 9.01
CA THR A 211 6.75 -22.82 9.75
C THR A 211 5.99 -22.04 10.80
N ASP A 212 6.62 -21.01 11.39
CA ASP A 212 6.00 -20.12 12.37
C ASP A 212 5.20 -18.98 11.73
N VAL A 213 5.64 -18.49 10.59
CA VAL A 213 5.09 -17.29 9.95
C VAL A 213 3.94 -17.63 9.03
N PHE A 214 4.06 -18.68 8.23
CA PHE A 214 3.09 -19.03 7.21
C PHE A 214 1.67 -19.27 7.77
N PRO A 215 1.46 -19.99 8.89
CA PRO A 215 0.13 -20.17 9.49
C PRO A 215 -0.50 -18.87 9.98
N ARG A 216 0.33 -17.87 10.30
CA ARG A 216 -0.16 -16.54 10.72
C ARG A 216 -0.54 -15.66 9.55
N LEU A 217 0.18 -15.79 8.42
CA LEU A 217 -0.10 -15.06 7.19
C LEU A 217 -1.28 -15.64 6.42
N PHE A 218 -1.38 -16.96 6.39
CA PHE A 218 -2.39 -17.69 5.62
C PHE A 218 -3.10 -18.73 6.50
N PRO A 219 -3.84 -18.30 7.54
CA PRO A 219 -4.45 -19.20 8.52
C PRO A 219 -5.53 -20.13 7.92
N TRP A 220 -5.89 -19.93 6.67
CA TRP A 220 -6.89 -20.67 5.91
C TRP A 220 -6.26 -21.74 4.98
N ALA A 221 -4.94 -21.81 4.89
CA ALA A 221 -4.23 -22.69 3.96
C ALA A 221 -3.43 -23.76 4.71
N ASP A 222 -3.47 -24.98 4.20
CA ASP A 222 -2.46 -25.98 4.48
C ASP A 222 -1.21 -25.67 3.63
N PHE A 223 -0.04 -25.93 4.17
CA PHE A 223 1.21 -25.67 3.46
C PHE A 223 2.23 -26.77 3.70
N SER A 224 3.15 -26.90 2.76
CA SER A 224 4.35 -27.68 2.88
C SER A 224 5.55 -26.81 2.49
N ILE A 225 6.70 -27.08 3.11
CA ILE A 225 7.97 -26.46 2.72
C ILE A 225 8.65 -27.41 1.75
N ASP A 226 9.15 -26.85 0.64
CA ASP A 226 9.99 -27.58 -0.31
C ASP A 226 11.43 -27.55 0.19
N GLU A 227 11.89 -28.65 0.79
CA GLU A 227 13.22 -28.77 1.41
C GLU A 227 14.36 -28.79 0.37
N GLU A 228 14.07 -29.15 -0.89
CA GLU A 228 15.09 -29.16 -1.96
C GLU A 228 15.61 -27.74 -2.28
N PHE A 229 14.87 -26.71 -1.93
CA PHE A 229 15.29 -25.31 -2.12
C PHE A 229 16.23 -24.80 -1.01
N PHE A 230 16.32 -25.46 0.11
CA PHE A 230 17.18 -25.04 1.24
C PHE A 230 18.62 -25.54 1.13
N GLU A 231 18.89 -26.63 0.40
CA GLU A 231 20.23 -27.21 0.30
C GLU A 231 21.15 -26.45 -0.68
N ASP A 232 20.62 -25.68 -1.64
CA ASP A 232 21.43 -24.94 -2.63
C ASP A 232 21.86 -23.53 -2.14
N SER A 233 21.56 -23.14 -0.91
CA SER A 233 21.91 -21.82 -0.37
C SER A 233 23.19 -21.75 0.46
N ASP A 234 23.96 -22.85 0.54
CA ASP A 234 25.26 -22.92 1.22
C ASP A 234 26.43 -22.45 0.32
N TYR A 235 26.32 -21.18 -0.23
CA TYR A 235 27.49 -20.51 -0.84
C TYR A 235 27.62 -19.07 -0.36
#